data_26b86086a3a2f733657ff139f9d70e6b
#
_entry.id   26b86086a3a2f733657ff139f9d70e6b
#
_cell.length_a   1.000
_cell.length_b   1.000
_cell.length_c   1.000
_cell.angle_alpha   90.00
_cell.angle_beta   90.00
_cell.angle_gamma   90.00
#
_symmetry.space_group_name_H-M   'P 1'
#
loop_
_entity.id
_entity.type
_entity.pdbx_description
1 polymer ?
#
loop_
_entity_poly.entity_id
_entity_poly.type
_entity_poly.pdbx_seq_one_letter_code
_entity_poly.pdbx_strand_id
1 'polypeptide(L)'
;DVCSSDLGRKMSKLKNYFEEKIVPNIDKFTNARYVKIIMDGFMGVSALTIGGSIFMLIRSLPLGDWYTNFLTSTGLVDILNFPVMITSDLISLYLVIALGYFTAKSFGKNPFSGAMISLGALLLLTPFETAAVLTDAVGAEVSGIVNNVLPVSSFGATGLFLAMIAGIAGARIYVWCLDKNIKIKMP
;
A
#
# COMPACT_ATOMS: atom_id res chain seq x y z
N ASP A 1 6.50 -50.94 10.33
CA ASP A 1 5.19 -50.40 10.76
C ASP A 1 5.24 -49.53 12.03
N VAL A 2 6.30 -49.62 12.83
CA VAL A 2 6.45 -48.80 14.08
C VAL A 2 6.83 -47.35 13.78
N CYS A 3 7.55 -47.07 12.69
CA CYS A 3 8.02 -45.73 12.34
C CYS A 3 6.91 -44.79 11.81
N SER A 4 5.86 -45.38 11.19
CA SER A 4 4.70 -44.63 10.67
C SER A 4 3.75 -44.19 11.78
N SER A 5 3.61 -44.99 12.84
CA SER A 5 2.73 -44.64 13.97
C SER A 5 3.29 -43.57 14.89
N ASP A 6 4.62 -43.46 15.01
CA ASP A 6 5.30 -42.42 15.80
C ASP A 6 5.28 -41.07 15.12
N LEU A 7 5.39 -41.05 13.78
CA LEU A 7 5.27 -39.79 13.00
C LEU A 7 3.83 -39.24 13.08
N GLY A 8 2.83 -40.10 12.99
CA GLY A 8 1.43 -39.69 13.12
C GLY A 8 1.10 -39.12 14.52
N ARG A 9 1.67 -39.73 15.57
CA ARG A 9 1.48 -39.26 16.95
C ARG A 9 2.21 -37.94 17.23
N LYS A 10 3.38 -37.74 16.65
CA LYS A 10 4.11 -36.44 16.72
C LYS A 10 3.39 -35.33 15.95
N MET A 11 2.87 -35.63 14.76
CA MET A 11 2.08 -34.66 13.98
C MET A 11 0.78 -34.30 14.69
N SER A 12 0.09 -35.24 15.30
CA SER A 12 -1.11 -35.00 16.10
C SER A 12 -0.81 -34.11 17.33
N LYS A 13 0.29 -34.34 18.03
CA LYS A 13 0.69 -33.50 19.18
C LYS A 13 1.08 -32.07 18.74
N LEU A 14 1.77 -31.93 17.61
CA LEU A 14 2.06 -30.63 17.02
C LEU A 14 0.78 -29.90 16.60
N LYS A 15 -0.14 -30.59 15.96
CA LYS A 15 -1.44 -30.04 15.54
C LYS A 15 -2.23 -29.54 16.76
N ASN A 16 -2.36 -30.35 17.81
CA ASN A 16 -3.06 -29.96 19.03
C ASN A 16 -2.36 -28.77 19.75
N TYR A 17 -1.03 -28.73 19.76
CA TYR A 17 -0.29 -27.60 20.34
C TYR A 17 -0.51 -26.30 19.54
N PHE A 18 -0.57 -26.40 18.21
CA PHE A 18 -0.91 -25.27 17.33
C PHE A 18 -2.34 -24.80 17.56
N GLU A 19 -3.31 -25.71 17.58
CA GLU A 19 -4.73 -25.38 17.77
C GLU A 19 -5.02 -24.83 19.17
N GLU A 20 -4.38 -25.36 20.20
CA GLU A 20 -4.70 -25.01 21.60
C GLU A 20 -3.96 -23.77 22.11
N LYS A 21 -2.73 -23.51 21.65
CA LYS A 21 -1.89 -22.43 22.15
C LYS A 21 -1.61 -21.31 21.16
N ILE A 22 -1.53 -21.63 19.88
CA ILE A 22 -1.12 -20.67 18.85
C ILE A 22 -2.35 -19.99 18.25
N VAL A 23 -3.36 -20.76 17.88
CA VAL A 23 -4.60 -20.22 17.28
C VAL A 23 -5.27 -19.16 18.16
N PRO A 24 -5.53 -19.36 19.48
CA PRO A 24 -6.19 -18.34 20.28
C PRO A 24 -5.33 -17.08 20.51
N ASN A 25 -4.01 -17.21 20.46
CA ASN A 25 -3.13 -16.05 20.55
C ASN A 25 -3.06 -15.27 19.22
N ILE A 26 -3.09 -15.97 18.09
CA ILE A 26 -3.21 -15.36 16.76
C ILE A 26 -4.57 -14.66 16.64
N ASP A 27 -5.66 -15.28 17.09
CA ASP A 27 -6.99 -14.68 17.07
C ASP A 27 -7.06 -13.40 17.91
N LYS A 28 -6.45 -13.38 19.10
CA LYS A 28 -6.35 -12.17 19.92
C LYS A 28 -5.54 -11.07 19.25
N PHE A 29 -4.43 -11.44 18.58
CA PHE A 29 -3.59 -10.51 17.85
C PHE A 29 -4.29 -9.98 16.60
N THR A 30 -4.90 -10.85 15.81
CA THR A 30 -5.63 -10.48 14.59
C THR A 30 -6.86 -9.64 14.89
N ASN A 31 -7.52 -9.88 16.04
CA ASN A 31 -8.65 -9.07 16.51
C ASN A 31 -8.23 -7.77 17.23
N ALA A 32 -6.93 -7.55 17.42
CA ALA A 32 -6.46 -6.26 17.90
C ALA A 32 -6.88 -5.15 16.91
N ARG A 33 -7.48 -4.07 17.45
CA ARG A 33 -8.09 -3.00 16.64
C ARG A 33 -7.20 -2.51 15.50
N TYR A 34 -5.92 -2.27 15.76
CA TYR A 34 -4.99 -1.76 14.76
C TYR A 34 -4.62 -2.78 13.68
N VAL A 35 -4.50 -4.06 14.05
CA VAL A 35 -4.24 -5.14 13.10
C VAL A 35 -5.42 -5.28 12.14
N LYS A 36 -6.64 -5.23 12.66
CA LYS A 36 -7.86 -5.25 11.85
C LYS A 36 -7.92 -4.06 10.88
N ILE A 37 -7.59 -2.86 11.35
CA ILE A 37 -7.53 -1.66 10.50
C ILE A 37 -6.54 -1.85 9.35
N ILE A 38 -5.35 -2.40 9.64
CA ILE A 38 -4.33 -2.67 8.63
C ILE A 38 -4.83 -3.71 7.62
N MET A 39 -5.42 -4.81 8.10
CA MET A 39 -5.99 -5.85 7.23
C MET A 39 -7.09 -5.30 6.32
N ASP A 40 -8.04 -4.55 6.89
CA ASP A 40 -9.14 -3.94 6.13
C ASP A 40 -8.60 -2.93 5.09
N GLY A 41 -7.55 -2.16 5.45
CA GLY A 41 -6.87 -1.24 4.56
C GLY A 41 -6.23 -1.95 3.36
N PHE A 42 -5.47 -3.01 3.62
CA PHE A 42 -4.86 -3.81 2.55
C PHE A 42 -5.91 -4.51 1.67
N MET A 43 -7.00 -5.03 2.26
CA MET A 43 -8.09 -5.61 1.50
C MET A 43 -8.75 -4.57 0.58
N GLY A 44 -8.92 -3.33 1.03
CA GLY A 44 -9.45 -2.26 0.20
C GLY A 44 -8.58 -1.93 -1.00
N VAL A 45 -7.25 -1.96 -0.82
CA VAL A 45 -6.28 -1.68 -1.90
C VAL A 45 -6.05 -2.89 -2.81
N SER A 46 -6.26 -4.12 -2.34
CA SER A 46 -6.03 -5.34 -3.12
C SER A 46 -6.86 -5.41 -4.40
N ALA A 47 -8.10 -4.92 -4.37
CA ALA A 47 -8.95 -4.87 -5.56
C ALA A 47 -8.34 -4.01 -6.68
N LEU A 48 -7.69 -2.89 -6.32
CA LEU A 48 -7.00 -2.02 -7.26
C LEU A 48 -5.76 -2.69 -7.86
N THR A 49 -4.96 -3.36 -7.02
CA THR A 49 -3.75 -4.07 -7.47
C THR A 49 -4.07 -5.25 -8.37
N ILE A 50 -5.17 -5.97 -8.12
CA ILE A 50 -5.66 -7.02 -9.02
C ILE A 50 -6.02 -6.43 -10.39
N GLY A 51 -6.72 -5.28 -10.42
CA GLY A 51 -7.02 -4.58 -11.67
C GLY A 51 -5.75 -4.21 -12.45
N GLY A 52 -4.74 -3.64 -11.76
CA GLY A 52 -3.45 -3.28 -12.38
C GLY A 52 -2.66 -4.49 -12.90
N SER A 53 -2.72 -5.61 -12.18
CA SER A 53 -2.00 -6.84 -12.57
C SER A 53 -2.50 -7.44 -13.89
N ILE A 54 -3.77 -7.24 -14.24
CA ILE A 54 -4.31 -7.69 -15.54
C ILE A 54 -3.60 -6.98 -16.68
N PHE A 55 -3.40 -5.66 -16.59
CA PHE A 55 -2.67 -4.90 -17.61
C PHE A 55 -1.21 -5.33 -17.68
N MET A 56 -0.58 -5.62 -16.55
CA MET A 56 0.78 -6.15 -16.49
C MET A 56 0.88 -7.53 -17.16
N LEU A 57 -0.09 -8.42 -16.94
CA LEU A 57 -0.15 -9.72 -17.57
C LEU A 57 -0.29 -9.60 -19.08
N ILE A 58 -1.19 -8.73 -19.56
CA ILE A 58 -1.38 -8.49 -21.01
C ILE A 58 -0.07 -8.02 -21.64
N ARG A 59 0.65 -7.09 -20.98
CA ARG A 59 1.93 -6.59 -21.48
C ARG A 59 3.03 -7.66 -21.51
N SER A 60 3.07 -8.55 -20.52
CA SER A 60 4.15 -9.54 -20.34
C SER A 60 3.82 -10.91 -20.90
N LEU A 61 2.77 -11.07 -21.72
CA LEU A 61 2.42 -12.33 -22.36
C LEU A 61 3.56 -12.85 -23.23
N PRO A 62 4.07 -14.08 -22.98
CA PRO A 62 5.18 -14.66 -23.75
C PRO A 62 4.68 -15.27 -25.09
N LEU A 63 4.15 -14.42 -25.96
CA LEU A 63 3.65 -14.82 -27.29
C LEU A 63 4.73 -14.76 -28.40
N GLY A 64 5.99 -14.52 -28.01
CA GLY A 64 7.12 -14.44 -28.94
C GLY A 64 7.36 -13.03 -29.49
N ASP A 65 8.41 -12.93 -30.35
CA ASP A 65 8.91 -11.64 -30.88
C ASP A 65 7.85 -10.88 -31.70
N TRP A 66 6.92 -11.60 -32.32
CA TRP A 66 5.81 -10.98 -33.05
C TRP A 66 4.95 -10.09 -32.14
N TYR A 67 4.63 -10.55 -30.93
CA TYR A 67 3.78 -9.82 -30.00
C TYR A 67 4.49 -8.58 -29.45
N THR A 68 5.75 -8.72 -29.07
CA THR A 68 6.57 -7.59 -28.56
C THR A 68 6.76 -6.52 -29.65
N ASN A 69 7.02 -6.92 -30.90
CA ASN A 69 7.12 -6.01 -32.03
C ASN A 69 5.79 -5.33 -32.34
N PHE A 70 4.67 -6.04 -32.24
CA PHE A 70 3.34 -5.45 -32.39
C PHE A 70 3.05 -4.41 -31.32
N LEU A 71 3.32 -4.71 -30.04
CA LEU A 71 3.11 -3.78 -28.94
C LEU A 71 3.97 -2.51 -29.07
N THR A 72 5.23 -2.67 -29.49
CA THR A 72 6.15 -1.53 -29.66
C THR A 72 5.80 -0.70 -30.89
N SER A 73 5.46 -1.32 -32.02
CA SER A 73 5.11 -0.60 -33.27
C SER A 73 3.79 0.19 -33.14
N THR A 74 2.85 -0.30 -32.33
CA THR A 74 1.56 0.37 -32.12
C THR A 74 1.57 1.37 -30.97
N GLY A 75 2.67 1.49 -30.19
CA GLY A 75 2.74 2.33 -28.98
C GLY A 75 1.88 1.84 -27.82
N LEU A 76 1.33 0.62 -27.91
CA LEU A 76 0.49 0.02 -26.88
C LEU A 76 1.26 -0.26 -25.59
N VAL A 77 2.58 -0.38 -25.63
CA VAL A 77 3.44 -0.54 -24.46
C VAL A 77 3.25 0.61 -23.48
N ASP A 78 3.26 1.85 -23.97
CA ASP A 78 3.12 3.05 -23.14
C ASP A 78 1.71 3.17 -22.58
N ILE A 79 0.71 2.83 -23.38
CA ILE A 79 -0.71 2.83 -22.94
C ILE A 79 -0.95 1.78 -21.86
N LEU A 80 -0.35 0.60 -21.96
CA LEU A 80 -0.48 -0.47 -20.97
C LEU A 80 0.37 -0.21 -19.69
N ASN A 81 1.47 0.55 -19.83
CA ASN A 81 2.29 0.96 -18.69
C ASN A 81 1.57 1.94 -17.77
N PHE A 82 0.73 2.82 -18.32
CA PHE A 82 0.07 3.86 -17.55
C PHE A 82 -0.82 3.31 -16.42
N PRO A 83 -1.73 2.33 -16.65
CA PRO A 83 -2.49 1.70 -15.58
C PRO A 83 -1.61 0.99 -14.54
N VAL A 84 -0.53 0.32 -14.98
CA VAL A 84 0.42 -0.36 -14.07
C VAL A 84 1.11 0.66 -13.17
N MET A 85 1.59 1.77 -13.73
CA MET A 85 2.22 2.85 -12.97
C MET A 85 1.24 3.44 -11.93
N ILE A 86 0.00 3.75 -12.31
CA ILE A 86 -1.00 4.31 -11.39
C ILE A 86 -1.31 3.32 -10.26
N THR A 87 -1.44 2.04 -10.55
CA THR A 87 -1.83 1.05 -9.54
C THR A 87 -0.68 0.59 -8.64
N SER A 88 0.52 0.41 -9.20
CA SER A 88 1.68 -0.13 -8.47
C SER A 88 2.54 0.95 -7.83
N ASP A 89 2.81 2.03 -8.56
CA ASP A 89 3.73 3.06 -8.09
C ASP A 89 3.07 4.06 -7.13
N LEU A 90 1.73 4.12 -7.11
CA LEU A 90 0.96 4.95 -6.16
C LEU A 90 0.26 4.12 -5.07
N ILE A 91 0.65 2.87 -4.87
CA ILE A 91 -0.02 1.96 -3.93
C ILE A 91 -0.04 2.48 -2.49
N SER A 92 1.01 3.15 -2.04
CA SER A 92 1.08 3.71 -0.69
C SER A 92 0.10 4.87 -0.47
N LEU A 93 -0.18 5.63 -1.53
CA LEU A 93 -1.17 6.71 -1.49
C LEU A 93 -2.59 6.17 -1.32
N TYR A 94 -2.94 5.09 -2.00
CA TYR A 94 -4.24 4.42 -1.80
C TYR A 94 -4.33 3.79 -0.42
N LEU A 95 -3.23 3.18 0.06
CA LEU A 95 -3.18 2.55 1.36
C LEU A 95 -3.37 3.56 2.50
N VAL A 96 -2.74 4.74 2.43
CA VAL A 96 -2.90 5.76 3.48
C VAL A 96 -4.34 6.27 3.57
N ILE A 97 -5.02 6.44 2.43
CA ILE A 97 -6.43 6.81 2.38
C ILE A 97 -7.31 5.73 3.03
N ALA A 98 -7.08 4.46 2.67
CA ALA A 98 -7.81 3.33 3.22
C ALA A 98 -7.59 3.20 4.74
N LEU A 99 -6.34 3.26 5.20
CA LEU A 99 -6.00 3.20 6.63
C LEU A 99 -6.61 4.36 7.41
N GLY A 100 -6.58 5.57 6.88
CA GLY A 100 -7.23 6.73 7.48
C GLY A 100 -8.74 6.56 7.62
N TYR A 101 -9.37 6.04 6.57
CA TYR A 101 -10.80 5.72 6.56
C TYR A 101 -11.17 4.69 7.63
N PHE A 102 -10.52 3.53 7.62
CA PHE A 102 -10.81 2.46 8.58
C PHE A 102 -10.45 2.83 10.02
N THR A 103 -9.39 3.61 10.23
CA THR A 103 -9.04 4.13 11.56
C THR A 103 -10.15 5.02 12.10
N ALA A 104 -10.58 6.04 11.37
CA ALA A 104 -11.64 6.94 11.82
C ALA A 104 -12.96 6.18 12.04
N LYS A 105 -13.31 5.25 11.14
CA LYS A 105 -14.49 4.38 11.26
C LYS A 105 -14.45 3.53 12.52
N SER A 106 -13.29 2.95 12.87
CA SER A 106 -13.14 2.11 14.07
C SER A 106 -13.33 2.88 15.39
N PHE A 107 -13.16 4.20 15.36
CA PHE A 107 -13.42 5.10 16.48
C PHE A 107 -14.78 5.82 16.41
N GLY A 108 -15.66 5.43 15.47
CA GLY A 108 -17.00 6.00 15.33
C GLY A 108 -17.02 7.46 14.88
N LYS A 109 -15.94 7.93 14.24
CA LYS A 109 -15.82 9.28 13.67
C LYS A 109 -16.05 9.25 12.16
N ASN A 110 -16.15 10.44 11.53
CA ASN A 110 -16.34 10.53 10.10
C ASN A 110 -15.17 9.91 9.34
N PRO A 111 -15.40 8.80 8.57
CA PRO A 111 -14.31 8.08 7.91
C PRO A 111 -13.65 8.89 6.80
N PHE A 112 -14.44 9.69 6.07
CA PHE A 112 -13.94 10.52 4.97
C PHE A 112 -12.94 11.57 5.47
N SER A 113 -13.27 12.26 6.56
CA SER A 113 -12.36 13.25 7.16
C SER A 113 -11.06 12.59 7.65
N GLY A 114 -11.16 11.38 8.22
CA GLY A 114 -9.98 10.60 8.61
C GLY A 114 -9.08 10.26 7.43
N ALA A 115 -9.67 9.84 6.30
CA ALA A 115 -8.93 9.55 5.07
C ALA A 115 -8.19 10.76 4.53
N MET A 116 -8.85 11.93 4.46
CA MET A 116 -8.26 13.16 3.94
C MET A 116 -7.11 13.68 4.82
N ILE A 117 -7.27 13.61 6.14
CA ILE A 117 -6.22 14.03 7.07
C ILE A 117 -5.01 13.10 7.00
N SER A 118 -5.23 11.80 6.87
CA SER A 118 -4.14 10.82 6.71
C SER A 118 -3.39 11.02 5.40
N LEU A 119 -4.10 11.34 4.31
CA LEU A 119 -3.47 11.72 3.05
C LEU A 119 -2.60 12.97 3.20
N GLY A 120 -3.12 14.02 3.85
CA GLY A 120 -2.37 15.23 4.15
C GLY A 120 -1.12 14.94 4.99
N ALA A 121 -1.24 14.07 5.99
CA ALA A 121 -0.10 13.67 6.82
C ALA A 121 0.99 12.94 6.01
N LEU A 122 0.62 12.07 5.07
CA LEU A 122 1.58 11.43 4.17
C LEU A 122 2.30 12.46 3.29
N LEU A 123 1.56 13.38 2.69
CA LEU A 123 2.14 14.42 1.83
C LEU A 123 3.08 15.35 2.60
N LEU A 124 2.78 15.67 3.85
CA LEU A 124 3.68 16.46 4.71
C LEU A 124 4.99 15.73 5.05
N LEU A 125 4.98 14.41 5.08
CA LEU A 125 6.17 13.60 5.35
C LEU A 125 6.96 13.27 4.08
N THR A 126 6.40 13.51 2.89
CA THR A 126 7.04 13.22 1.62
C THR A 126 7.85 14.44 1.17
N PRO A 127 9.16 14.30 0.87
CA PRO A 127 9.93 15.39 0.31
C PRO A 127 9.42 15.74 -1.10
N PHE A 128 9.23 17.02 -1.39
CA PHE A 128 8.84 17.51 -2.72
C PHE A 128 10.06 17.82 -3.61
N GLU A 129 11.05 16.94 -3.54
CA GLU A 129 12.30 17.05 -4.28
C GLU A 129 12.62 15.70 -4.92
N THR A 130 13.09 15.75 -6.16
CA THR A 130 13.55 14.52 -6.85
C THR A 130 14.86 14.78 -7.55
N ALA A 131 15.79 13.84 -7.46
CA ALA A 131 16.99 13.84 -8.28
C ALA A 131 16.60 13.43 -9.71
N ALA A 132 16.76 14.31 -10.67
CA ALA A 132 16.53 14.02 -12.08
C ALA A 132 17.87 14.09 -12.82
N VAL A 133 18.10 13.09 -13.66
CA VAL A 133 19.18 13.12 -14.65
C VAL A 133 18.57 13.66 -15.94
N LEU A 134 18.92 14.88 -16.29
CA LEU A 134 18.48 15.54 -17.51
C LEU A 134 19.58 15.37 -18.56
N THR A 135 19.22 14.90 -19.75
CA THR A 135 20.13 14.87 -20.88
C THR A 135 20.06 16.21 -21.61
N ASP A 136 21.16 16.94 -21.62
CA ASP A 136 21.25 18.21 -22.33
C ASP A 136 21.16 17.97 -23.85
N ALA A 137 20.86 19.04 -24.60
CA ALA A 137 20.76 19.02 -26.07
C ALA A 137 22.05 18.52 -26.76
N VAL A 138 23.15 18.47 -26.04
CA VAL A 138 24.46 17.97 -26.51
C VAL A 138 24.71 16.50 -26.08
N GLY A 139 23.76 15.86 -25.40
CA GLY A 139 23.87 14.47 -24.94
C GLY A 139 24.65 14.29 -23.63
N ALA A 140 24.95 15.36 -22.90
CA ALA A 140 25.59 15.28 -21.60
C ALA A 140 24.55 15.05 -20.49
N GLU A 141 24.79 14.08 -19.61
CA GLU A 141 23.97 13.83 -18.44
C GLU A 141 24.27 14.88 -17.35
N VAL A 142 23.30 15.72 -17.06
CA VAL A 142 23.36 16.69 -15.96
C VAL A 142 22.44 16.20 -14.84
N SER A 143 23.03 15.83 -13.71
CA SER A 143 22.26 15.51 -12.50
C SER A 143 21.87 16.79 -11.78
N GLY A 144 20.58 17.02 -11.57
CA GLY A 144 20.02 18.15 -10.84
C GLY A 144 18.93 17.75 -9.87
N ILE A 145 18.71 18.57 -8.85
CA ILE A 145 17.55 18.43 -7.96
C ILE A 145 16.42 19.27 -8.55
N VAL A 146 15.30 18.61 -8.85
CA VAL A 146 14.08 19.29 -9.29
C VAL A 146 13.17 19.46 -8.08
N ASN A 147 12.86 20.70 -7.74
CA ASN A 147 11.98 21.08 -6.64
C ASN A 147 10.52 21.13 -7.11
N ASN A 148 9.58 21.00 -6.18
CA ASN A 148 8.13 21.02 -6.40
C ASN A 148 7.62 19.86 -7.29
N VAL A 149 8.27 18.70 -7.24
CA VAL A 149 7.86 17.48 -7.94
C VAL A 149 7.58 16.40 -6.92
N LEU A 150 6.45 15.71 -7.06
CA LEU A 150 6.17 14.52 -6.26
C LEU A 150 7.02 13.34 -6.78
N PRO A 151 7.90 12.78 -5.95
CA PRO A 151 8.68 11.61 -6.34
C PRO A 151 7.78 10.38 -6.34
N VAL A 152 7.32 9.95 -7.52
CA VAL A 152 6.44 8.77 -7.69
C VAL A 152 7.10 7.53 -7.09
N SER A 153 8.41 7.42 -7.19
CA SER A 153 9.19 6.32 -6.59
C SER A 153 9.01 6.18 -5.06
N SER A 154 8.69 7.26 -4.37
CA SER A 154 8.45 7.26 -2.92
C SER A 154 7.04 6.76 -2.55
N PHE A 155 6.11 6.66 -3.51
CA PHE A 155 4.74 6.19 -3.29
C PHE A 155 4.52 4.72 -3.64
N GLY A 156 5.52 4.05 -4.17
CA GLY A 156 5.51 2.62 -4.45
C GLY A 156 5.64 1.76 -3.18
N ALA A 157 6.14 0.54 -3.36
CA ALA A 157 6.31 -0.43 -2.27
C ALA A 157 7.20 0.09 -1.12
N THR A 158 8.18 0.92 -1.42
CA THR A 158 9.06 1.55 -0.42
C THR A 158 8.33 2.50 0.51
N GLY A 159 7.30 3.18 0.00
CA GLY A 159 6.46 4.11 0.77
C GLY A 159 5.40 3.45 1.65
N LEU A 160 5.17 2.14 1.53
CA LEU A 160 4.11 1.43 2.26
C LEU A 160 4.25 1.57 3.78
N PHE A 161 5.47 1.46 4.32
CA PHE A 161 5.69 1.61 5.76
C PHE A 161 5.40 3.03 6.23
N LEU A 162 5.84 4.03 5.47
CA LEU A 162 5.55 5.43 5.77
C LEU A 162 4.05 5.70 5.70
N ALA A 163 3.36 5.16 4.70
CA ALA A 163 1.91 5.25 4.55
C ALA A 163 1.15 4.60 5.72
N MET A 164 1.62 3.45 6.23
CA MET A 164 1.02 2.81 7.40
C MET A 164 1.12 3.70 8.65
N ILE A 165 2.30 4.24 8.91
CA ILE A 165 2.53 5.12 10.08
C ILE A 165 1.73 6.41 9.90
N ALA A 166 1.84 7.09 8.76
CA ALA A 166 1.16 8.34 8.48
C ALA A 166 -0.37 8.17 8.50
N GLY A 167 -0.88 7.08 7.92
CA GLY A 167 -2.30 6.77 7.85
C GLY A 167 -2.93 6.60 9.23
N ILE A 168 -2.32 5.78 10.07
CA ILE A 168 -2.82 5.51 11.41
C ILE A 168 -2.60 6.73 12.33
N ALA A 169 -1.42 7.34 12.29
CA ALA A 169 -1.10 8.49 13.14
C ALA A 169 -1.95 9.71 12.79
N GLY A 170 -2.10 10.04 11.49
CA GLY A 170 -2.92 11.16 11.04
C GLY A 170 -4.38 11.03 11.47
N ALA A 171 -4.98 9.85 11.23
CA ALA A 171 -6.35 9.60 11.66
C ALA A 171 -6.48 9.56 13.20
N ARG A 172 -5.45 9.11 13.94
CA ARG A 172 -5.45 9.12 15.41
C ARG A 172 -5.40 10.52 15.98
N ILE A 173 -4.59 11.41 15.39
CA ILE A 173 -4.55 12.82 15.75
C ILE A 173 -5.91 13.47 15.50
N TYR A 174 -6.54 13.19 14.37
CA TYR A 174 -7.89 13.68 14.06
C TYR A 174 -8.92 13.25 15.12
N VAL A 175 -8.96 11.95 15.45
CA VAL A 175 -9.85 11.42 16.48
C VAL A 175 -9.61 12.10 17.83
N TRP A 176 -8.33 12.25 18.22
CA TRP A 176 -7.95 12.90 19.47
C TRP A 176 -8.39 14.38 19.53
N CYS A 177 -8.22 15.11 18.42
CA CYS A 177 -8.69 16.51 18.34
C CYS A 177 -10.21 16.62 18.51
N LEU A 178 -10.97 15.68 17.92
CA LEU A 178 -12.42 15.64 18.09
C LEU A 178 -12.85 15.27 19.52
N ASP A 179 -12.16 14.31 20.15
CA ASP A 179 -12.46 13.89 21.53
C ASP A 179 -12.16 14.99 22.54
N LYS A 180 -11.13 15.81 22.27
CA LYS A 180 -10.79 17.01 23.07
C LYS A 180 -11.69 18.22 22.78
N ASN A 181 -12.64 18.09 21.84
CA ASN A 181 -13.56 19.17 21.44
C ASN A 181 -12.82 20.44 20.98
N ILE A 182 -11.63 20.26 20.38
CA ILE A 182 -10.83 21.35 19.82
C ILE A 182 -11.54 21.86 18.58
N LYS A 183 -12.42 22.85 18.77
CA LYS A 183 -13.11 23.54 17.68
C LYS A 183 -12.30 24.78 17.32
N ILE A 184 -11.81 24.83 16.08
CA ILE A 184 -11.30 26.07 15.51
C ILE A 184 -12.52 26.93 15.27
N LYS A 185 -12.65 28.02 16.05
CA LYS A 185 -13.71 29.01 15.82
C LYS A 185 -13.39 29.74 14.52
N MET A 186 -14.05 29.32 13.44
CA MET A 186 -13.98 30.08 12.20
C MET A 186 -14.75 31.39 12.38
N PRO A 187 -14.20 32.51 11.90
CA PRO A 187 -14.88 33.81 11.96
C PRO A 187 -16.14 33.82 11.07
#